data_4fce13f064ec5ded565b7272be798956
#
_entry.id   4fce13f064ec5ded565b7272be798956
#
_cell.length_a   1.000
_cell.length_b   1.000
_cell.length_c   1.000
_cell.angle_alpha   90.00
_cell.angle_beta   90.00
_cell.angle_gamma   90.00
#
_symmetry.space_group_name_H-M   'P 1'
#
loop_
_entity.id
_entity.type
_entity.pdbx_description
1 polymer ?
#
loop_
_entity_poly.entity_id
_entity_poly.type
_entity_poly.pdbx_seq_one_letter_code
_entity_poly.pdbx_strand_id
1 'polypeptide(L)'
;MIQPDNEESWYAFKIFFGKGKPIKAYFVAKGIEHIYDVKQEYWDKNKKKSLLKEVPIMPSLILFRTTRTEAEEIERNFLNKVMLYRGKNSENLKEPSKISEREVKIFNIVATSGVEGLDFYDEYNPKFTKGDKFRVIEGPLKGAEGYVVRIKKDHKLYVSIKGLCAVTTGYIPKAYLQKIE
;
A
#
# COMPACT_ATOMS: atom_id res chain seq x y z
N MET A 1 -16.06 -8.88 -28.66
CA MET A 1 -15.74 -7.47 -28.42
C MET A 1 -15.49 -7.33 -26.92
N ILE A 2 -14.25 -7.11 -26.53
CA ILE A 2 -13.92 -6.78 -25.13
C ILE A 2 -14.41 -5.36 -24.93
N GLN A 3 -15.46 -5.18 -24.12
CA GLN A 3 -15.87 -3.84 -23.72
C GLN A 3 -14.68 -3.16 -23.05
N PRO A 4 -14.37 -1.90 -23.38
CA PRO A 4 -13.33 -1.17 -22.65
C PRO A 4 -13.71 -1.18 -21.18
N ASP A 5 -12.79 -1.62 -20.33
CA ASP A 5 -12.98 -1.67 -18.87
C ASP A 5 -12.94 -0.22 -18.37
N ASN A 6 -14.09 0.46 -18.49
CA ASN A 6 -14.27 1.86 -18.07
C ASN A 6 -14.49 1.99 -16.56
N GLU A 7 -14.49 0.88 -15.84
CA GLU A 7 -14.63 0.87 -14.40
C GLU A 7 -13.29 1.26 -13.75
N GLU A 8 -13.33 2.26 -12.90
CA GLU A 8 -12.17 2.62 -12.10
C GLU A 8 -11.88 1.54 -11.06
N SER A 9 -10.62 1.17 -10.96
CA SER A 9 -10.11 0.21 -10.00
C SER A 9 -8.77 0.68 -9.45
N TRP A 10 -8.36 0.15 -8.31
CA TRP A 10 -7.04 0.38 -7.79
C TRP A 10 -6.02 -0.47 -8.51
N TYR A 11 -4.89 0.17 -8.87
CA TYR A 11 -3.71 -0.43 -9.49
C TYR A 11 -2.47 0.00 -8.73
N ALA A 12 -1.33 -0.59 -9.10
CA ALA A 12 -0.04 -0.21 -8.54
C ALA A 12 1.03 -0.10 -9.62
N PHE A 13 1.89 0.90 -9.48
CA PHE A 13 3.16 0.95 -10.19
C PHE A 13 4.33 0.60 -9.28
N LYS A 14 5.21 -0.26 -9.77
CA LYS A 14 6.59 -0.30 -9.30
C LYS A 14 7.32 0.92 -9.88
N ILE A 15 8.04 1.64 -9.03
CA ILE A 15 8.80 2.84 -9.39
C ILE A 15 10.28 2.50 -9.43
N PHE A 16 10.96 2.89 -10.50
CA PHE A 16 12.37 2.66 -10.68
C PHE A 16 13.19 3.94 -10.44
N PHE A 17 14.42 3.77 -9.93
CA PHE A 17 15.44 4.82 -9.86
C PHE A 17 14.99 6.14 -9.20
N GLY A 18 14.18 6.08 -8.16
CA GLY A 18 13.74 7.27 -7.43
C GLY A 18 12.83 8.22 -8.23
N LYS A 19 12.16 7.72 -9.26
CA LYS A 19 11.27 8.52 -10.13
C LYS A 19 9.84 8.72 -9.57
N GLY A 20 9.64 8.53 -8.28
CA GLY A 20 8.32 8.70 -7.63
C GLY A 20 7.78 10.13 -7.71
N LYS A 21 8.63 11.15 -7.56
CA LYS A 21 8.19 12.56 -7.60
C LYS A 21 7.52 12.96 -8.91
N PRO A 22 8.07 12.66 -10.10
CA PRO A 22 7.43 12.96 -11.38
C PRO A 22 6.07 12.26 -11.55
N ILE A 23 5.95 11.01 -11.12
CA ILE A 23 4.69 10.25 -11.17
C ILE A 23 3.66 10.87 -10.23
N LYS A 24 4.04 11.17 -8.99
CA LYS A 24 3.15 11.85 -8.04
C LYS A 24 2.66 13.20 -8.61
N ALA A 25 3.56 14.01 -9.15
CA ALA A 25 3.21 15.30 -9.75
C ALA A 25 2.20 15.15 -10.90
N TYR A 26 2.36 14.12 -11.72
CA TYR A 26 1.41 13.80 -12.78
C TYR A 26 0.04 13.43 -12.21
N PHE A 27 -0.03 12.59 -11.18
CA PHE A 27 -1.30 12.20 -10.56
C PHE A 27 -2.01 13.38 -9.93
N VAL A 28 -1.28 14.25 -9.22
CA VAL A 28 -1.83 15.48 -8.66
C VAL A 28 -2.41 16.38 -9.75
N ALA A 29 -1.66 16.60 -10.85
CA ALA A 29 -2.08 17.43 -11.96
C ALA A 29 -3.33 16.89 -12.69
N LYS A 30 -3.48 15.57 -12.74
CA LYS A 30 -4.62 14.89 -13.38
C LYS A 30 -5.79 14.62 -12.42
N GLY A 31 -5.63 14.89 -11.13
CA GLY A 31 -6.65 14.58 -10.13
C GLY A 31 -6.85 13.08 -9.90
N ILE A 32 -5.83 12.26 -10.20
CA ILE A 32 -5.88 10.81 -9.98
C ILE A 32 -5.67 10.52 -8.50
N GLU A 33 -6.61 9.80 -7.90
CA GLU A 33 -6.52 9.36 -6.51
C GLU A 33 -5.34 8.40 -6.34
N HIS A 34 -4.47 8.66 -5.35
CA HIS A 34 -3.26 7.85 -5.15
C HIS A 34 -2.81 7.82 -3.69
N ILE A 35 -2.06 6.77 -3.34
CA ILE A 35 -1.41 6.58 -2.05
C ILE A 35 0.07 6.40 -2.30
N TYR A 36 0.86 7.36 -1.83
CA TYR A 36 2.32 7.35 -1.99
C TYR A 36 3.04 7.91 -0.78
N ASP A 37 2.63 9.06 -0.26
CA ASP A 37 3.29 9.73 0.84
C ASP A 37 2.46 9.73 2.12
N VAL A 38 3.16 9.83 3.24
CA VAL A 38 2.59 10.17 4.55
C VAL A 38 3.26 11.43 5.07
N LYS A 39 2.53 12.17 5.89
CA LYS A 39 3.10 13.29 6.64
C LYS A 39 3.84 12.76 7.85
N GLN A 40 5.12 13.03 7.92
CA GLN A 40 5.97 12.67 9.05
C GLN A 40 6.49 13.92 9.73
N GLU A 41 6.38 13.94 11.05
CA GLU A 41 6.94 15.00 11.87
C GLU A 41 8.45 14.80 12.06
N TYR A 42 9.21 15.88 11.92
CA TYR A 42 10.63 15.87 12.19
C TYR A 42 11.06 17.16 12.88
N TRP A 43 12.10 17.07 13.71
CA TRP A 43 12.67 18.22 14.38
C TRP A 43 13.68 18.94 13.49
N ASP A 44 13.38 20.21 13.14
CA ASP A 44 14.31 21.07 12.41
C ASP A 44 15.25 21.78 13.43
N LYS A 45 16.50 21.35 13.44
CA LYS A 45 17.53 21.89 14.37
C LYS A 45 17.82 23.38 14.12
N ASN A 46 17.71 23.84 12.87
CA ASN A 46 17.99 25.24 12.51
C ASN A 46 16.84 26.16 12.92
N LYS A 47 15.61 25.71 12.72
CA LYS A 47 14.39 26.45 13.08
C LYS A 47 13.93 26.19 14.52
N LYS A 48 14.56 25.24 15.24
CA LYS A 48 14.22 24.80 16.60
C LYS A 48 12.72 24.56 16.78
N LYS A 49 12.09 23.90 15.80
CA LYS A 49 10.68 23.56 15.84
C LYS A 49 10.39 22.25 15.10
N SER A 50 9.27 21.64 15.43
CA SER A 50 8.74 20.50 14.71
C SER A 50 8.09 20.95 13.39
N LEU A 51 8.42 20.26 12.32
CA LEU A 51 7.89 20.50 10.97
C LEU A 51 7.34 19.20 10.40
N LEU A 52 6.31 19.33 9.57
CA LEU A 52 5.76 18.20 8.81
C LEU A 52 6.44 18.11 7.45
N LYS A 53 6.84 16.90 7.08
CA LYS A 53 7.41 16.59 5.77
C LYS A 53 6.63 15.42 5.16
N GLU A 54 6.32 15.53 3.88
CA GLU A 54 5.79 14.38 3.11
C GLU A 54 6.95 13.45 2.76
N VAL A 55 6.79 12.19 3.11
CA VAL A 55 7.76 11.12 2.82
C VAL A 55 7.04 9.95 2.18
N PRO A 56 7.65 9.29 1.18
CA PRO A 56 7.07 8.10 0.58
C PRO A 56 6.88 6.99 1.63
N ILE A 57 5.71 6.37 1.62
CA ILE A 57 5.44 5.16 2.44
C ILE A 57 6.40 4.05 2.00
N MET A 58 6.43 3.80 0.70
CA MET A 58 7.39 2.92 0.03
C MET A 58 7.90 3.61 -1.24
N PRO A 59 9.18 3.98 -1.31
CA PRO A 59 9.70 4.73 -2.46
C PRO A 59 9.58 3.99 -3.80
N SER A 60 9.50 2.66 -3.77
CA SER A 60 9.39 1.79 -4.95
C SER A 60 7.96 1.50 -5.41
N LEU A 61 6.94 2.03 -4.73
CA LEU A 61 5.55 1.69 -4.97
C LEU A 61 4.63 2.90 -4.87
N ILE A 62 3.69 3.00 -5.80
CA ILE A 62 2.55 3.93 -5.71
C ILE A 62 1.26 3.17 -6.05
N LEU A 63 0.24 3.34 -5.20
CA LEU A 63 -1.11 2.86 -5.46
C LEU A 63 -1.93 4.00 -6.06
N PHE A 64 -2.76 3.71 -7.04
CA PHE A 64 -3.58 4.73 -7.71
C PHE A 64 -4.87 4.13 -8.25
N ARG A 65 -5.89 4.98 -8.40
CA ARG A 65 -7.22 4.59 -8.86
C ARG A 65 -7.51 5.22 -10.22
N THR A 66 -7.79 4.39 -11.20
CA THR A 66 -8.16 4.82 -12.54
C THR A 66 -8.75 3.66 -13.35
N THR A 67 -9.03 3.87 -14.64
CA THR A 67 -9.43 2.80 -15.56
C THR A 67 -8.20 1.98 -16.00
N ARG A 68 -8.42 0.75 -16.42
CA ARG A 68 -7.33 -0.10 -16.96
C ARG A 68 -6.63 0.56 -18.14
N THR A 69 -7.40 1.13 -19.07
CA THR A 69 -6.86 1.78 -20.27
C THR A 69 -5.95 2.93 -19.91
N GLU A 70 -6.38 3.77 -18.97
CA GLU A 70 -5.56 4.90 -18.50
C GLU A 70 -4.30 4.44 -17.75
N ALA A 71 -4.40 3.40 -16.91
CA ALA A 71 -3.23 2.83 -16.23
C ALA A 71 -2.16 2.36 -17.22
N GLU A 72 -2.56 1.66 -18.28
CA GLU A 72 -1.66 1.21 -19.34
C GLU A 72 -1.10 2.36 -20.19
N GLU A 73 -1.88 3.41 -20.42
CA GLU A 73 -1.42 4.63 -21.09
C GLU A 73 -0.38 5.39 -20.27
N ILE A 74 -0.63 5.55 -18.97
CA ILE A 74 0.33 6.18 -18.05
C ILE A 74 1.65 5.40 -18.05
N GLU A 75 1.60 4.07 -17.98
CA GLU A 75 2.81 3.23 -18.05
C GLU A 75 3.62 3.52 -19.34
N ARG A 76 2.95 3.61 -20.49
CA ARG A 76 3.61 3.93 -21.77
C ARG A 76 4.26 5.33 -21.76
N ASN A 77 3.58 6.32 -21.16
CA ASN A 77 4.09 7.69 -21.07
C ASN A 77 5.29 7.81 -20.13
N PHE A 78 5.39 6.93 -19.15
CA PHE A 78 6.49 6.88 -18.19
C PHE A 78 7.40 5.67 -18.38
N LEU A 79 7.60 5.25 -19.62
CA LEU A 79 8.44 4.12 -20.01
C LEU A 79 9.81 4.16 -19.30
N ASN A 80 10.26 3.03 -18.75
CA ASN A 80 11.49 2.87 -17.98
C ASN A 80 11.52 3.61 -16.62
N LYS A 81 10.44 4.24 -16.20
CA LYS A 81 10.34 4.90 -14.89
C LYS A 81 9.40 4.15 -13.95
N VAL A 82 8.38 3.54 -14.52
CA VAL A 82 7.39 2.73 -13.79
C VAL A 82 7.09 1.43 -14.52
N MET A 83 6.55 0.48 -13.79
CA MET A 83 6.02 -0.78 -14.31
C MET A 83 4.71 -1.08 -13.61
N LEU A 84 3.65 -1.30 -14.39
CA LEU A 84 2.35 -1.68 -13.88
C LEU A 84 2.41 -3.13 -13.36
N TYR A 85 1.94 -3.33 -12.13
CA TYR A 85 1.83 -4.66 -11.57
C TYR A 85 0.80 -5.47 -12.34
N ARG A 86 1.19 -6.69 -12.71
CA ARG A 86 0.38 -7.62 -13.49
C ARG A 86 0.29 -8.97 -12.80
N GLY A 87 -0.91 -9.51 -12.78
CA GLY A 87 -1.19 -10.89 -12.41
C GLY A 87 -1.50 -11.74 -13.63
N LYS A 88 -1.83 -13.00 -13.37
CA LYS A 88 -2.36 -13.92 -14.38
C LYS A 88 -3.87 -14.02 -14.23
N ASN A 89 -4.60 -13.87 -15.32
CA ASN A 89 -6.03 -14.10 -15.35
C ASN A 89 -6.36 -15.62 -15.46
N SER A 90 -7.65 -15.96 -15.57
CA SER A 90 -8.13 -17.34 -15.70
C SER A 90 -7.57 -18.09 -16.92
N GLU A 91 -7.17 -17.37 -17.96
CA GLU A 91 -6.56 -17.89 -19.19
C GLU A 91 -5.02 -17.90 -19.13
N ASN A 92 -4.43 -17.69 -17.95
CA ASN A 92 -2.98 -17.60 -17.74
C ASN A 92 -2.27 -16.43 -18.46
N LEU A 93 -3.03 -15.46 -18.95
CA LEU A 93 -2.52 -14.25 -19.58
C LEU A 93 -2.16 -13.19 -18.53
N LYS A 94 -1.06 -12.47 -18.76
CA LYS A 94 -0.67 -11.35 -17.88
C LYS A 94 -1.56 -10.14 -18.13
N GLU A 95 -2.22 -9.67 -17.11
CA GLU A 95 -3.02 -8.44 -17.14
C GLU A 95 -2.78 -7.56 -15.91
N PRO A 96 -3.08 -6.24 -15.98
CA PRO A 96 -2.99 -5.36 -14.82
C PRO A 96 -3.75 -5.91 -13.63
N SER A 97 -3.08 -6.01 -12.48
CA SER A 97 -3.70 -6.53 -11.27
C SER A 97 -4.60 -5.49 -10.64
N LYS A 98 -5.91 -5.74 -10.65
CA LYS A 98 -6.85 -4.96 -9.85
C LYS A 98 -6.64 -5.27 -8.37
N ILE A 99 -6.57 -4.22 -7.56
CA ILE A 99 -6.46 -4.31 -6.11
C ILE A 99 -7.83 -3.99 -5.53
N SER A 100 -8.29 -4.80 -4.58
CA SER A 100 -9.58 -4.54 -3.95
C SER A 100 -9.55 -3.26 -3.11
N GLU A 101 -10.62 -2.49 -3.15
CA GLU A 101 -10.74 -1.26 -2.35
C GLU A 101 -10.60 -1.56 -0.85
N ARG A 102 -11.07 -2.72 -0.41
CA ARG A 102 -10.91 -3.17 0.99
C ARG A 102 -9.44 -3.35 1.37
N GLU A 103 -8.62 -3.98 0.53
CA GLU A 103 -7.19 -4.16 0.80
C GLU A 103 -6.47 -2.81 0.85
N VAL A 104 -6.76 -1.92 -0.10
CA VAL A 104 -6.19 -0.57 -0.12
C VAL A 104 -6.59 0.21 1.14
N LYS A 105 -7.86 0.18 1.52
CA LYS A 105 -8.36 0.86 2.72
C LYS A 105 -7.69 0.35 4.00
N ILE A 106 -7.59 -0.97 4.16
CA ILE A 106 -6.95 -1.59 5.33
C ILE A 106 -5.46 -1.23 5.37
N PHE A 107 -4.76 -1.33 4.25
CA PHE A 107 -3.36 -0.95 4.14
C PHE A 107 -3.14 0.53 4.50
N ASN A 108 -4.00 1.42 3.99
CA ASN A 108 -3.91 2.85 4.26
C ASN A 108 -4.15 3.20 5.73
N ILE A 109 -5.07 2.51 6.42
CA ILE A 109 -5.28 2.67 7.88
C ILE A 109 -3.95 2.47 8.62
N VAL A 110 -3.21 1.41 8.30
CA VAL A 110 -1.93 1.11 8.95
C VAL A 110 -0.86 2.11 8.53
N ALA A 111 -0.71 2.34 7.24
CA ALA A 111 0.34 3.19 6.67
C ALA A 111 0.27 4.65 7.16
N THR A 112 -0.95 5.16 7.41
CA THR A 112 -1.18 6.54 7.84
C THR A 112 -1.47 6.69 9.33
N SER A 113 -1.37 5.60 10.09
CA SER A 113 -1.72 5.58 11.53
C SER A 113 -0.83 6.45 12.42
N GLY A 114 0.39 6.77 11.95
CA GLY A 114 1.39 7.45 12.78
C GLY A 114 2.00 6.58 13.89
N VAL A 115 1.67 5.29 13.93
CA VAL A 115 2.21 4.35 14.92
C VAL A 115 3.67 4.07 14.62
N GLU A 116 4.51 4.05 15.65
CA GLU A 116 5.90 3.64 15.53
C GLU A 116 6.04 2.12 15.32
N GLY A 117 7.17 1.71 14.74
CA GLY A 117 7.49 0.30 14.55
C GLY A 117 6.76 -0.37 13.39
N LEU A 118 6.33 0.40 12.40
CA LEU A 118 5.85 -0.13 11.13
C LEU A 118 7.04 -0.53 10.26
N ASP A 119 7.04 -1.78 9.79
CA ASP A 119 8.00 -2.28 8.82
C ASP A 119 7.28 -2.55 7.50
N PHE A 120 7.69 -1.87 6.43
CA PHE A 120 7.11 -2.03 5.10
C PHE A 120 7.95 -2.97 4.24
N TYR A 121 7.27 -3.82 3.48
CA TYR A 121 7.87 -4.81 2.59
C TYR A 121 7.31 -4.60 1.18
N ASP A 122 8.18 -4.46 0.21
CA ASP A 122 7.85 -4.37 -1.22
C ASP A 122 7.58 -5.73 -1.88
N GLU A 123 7.48 -6.79 -1.06
CA GLU A 123 7.12 -8.13 -1.45
C GLU A 123 6.06 -8.72 -0.51
N TYR A 124 5.11 -9.45 -1.11
CA TYR A 124 4.14 -10.26 -0.39
C TYR A 124 4.74 -11.60 0.02
N ASN A 125 4.69 -11.94 1.30
CA ASN A 125 5.13 -13.25 1.79
C ASN A 125 3.94 -14.12 2.20
N PRO A 126 3.59 -15.15 1.40
CA PRO A 126 2.45 -16.01 1.69
C PRO A 126 2.61 -16.87 2.96
N LYS A 127 3.81 -16.98 3.51
CA LYS A 127 4.03 -17.69 4.78
C LYS A 127 3.39 -16.96 5.96
N PHE A 128 3.27 -15.64 5.88
CA PHE A 128 2.68 -14.82 6.94
C PHE A 128 1.16 -14.68 6.86
N THR A 129 0.52 -15.24 5.83
CA THR A 129 -0.93 -15.24 5.66
C THR A 129 -1.57 -16.59 6.01
N LYS A 130 -0.85 -17.42 6.75
CA LYS A 130 -1.36 -18.68 7.27
C LYS A 130 -1.86 -18.50 8.70
N GLY A 131 -2.98 -19.15 9.02
CA GLY A 131 -3.58 -19.10 10.34
C GLY A 131 -4.77 -18.14 10.43
N ASP A 132 -5.06 -17.75 11.64
CA ASP A 132 -6.24 -16.92 11.94
C ASP A 132 -6.05 -15.46 11.53
N LYS A 133 -7.11 -14.88 11.00
CA LYS A 133 -7.18 -13.47 10.66
C LYS A 133 -7.87 -12.68 11.76
N PHE A 134 -7.34 -11.52 12.06
CA PHE A 134 -7.80 -10.65 13.13
C PHE A 134 -8.12 -9.25 12.63
N ARG A 135 -9.05 -8.61 13.33
CA ARG A 135 -9.36 -7.17 13.19
C ARG A 135 -8.95 -6.46 14.46
N VAL A 136 -8.34 -5.28 14.31
CA VAL A 136 -8.08 -4.38 15.44
C VAL A 136 -9.33 -3.62 15.78
N ILE A 137 -9.80 -3.73 17.02
CA ILE A 137 -11.05 -3.13 17.49
C ILE A 137 -10.86 -1.84 18.30
N GLU A 138 -9.63 -1.56 18.75
CA GLU A 138 -9.29 -0.38 19.53
C GLU A 138 -7.93 0.22 19.13
N GLY A 139 -7.70 1.48 19.50
CA GLY A 139 -6.45 2.20 19.30
C GLY A 139 -6.27 2.78 17.90
N PRO A 140 -5.05 3.30 17.58
CA PRO A 140 -4.77 4.01 16.33
C PRO A 140 -4.90 3.13 15.07
N LEU A 141 -4.81 1.82 15.22
CA LEU A 141 -4.94 0.85 14.14
C LEU A 141 -6.35 0.28 14.00
N LYS A 142 -7.35 0.85 14.69
CA LYS A 142 -8.74 0.38 14.65
C LYS A 142 -9.25 0.24 13.22
N GLY A 143 -9.78 -0.94 12.90
CA GLY A 143 -10.28 -1.29 11.58
C GLY A 143 -9.25 -1.98 10.68
N ALA A 144 -7.96 -2.01 11.06
CA ALA A 144 -6.96 -2.80 10.36
C ALA A 144 -7.27 -4.30 10.50
N GLU A 145 -7.08 -5.04 9.43
CA GLU A 145 -7.26 -6.49 9.38
C GLU A 145 -6.01 -7.15 8.82
N GLY A 146 -5.63 -8.27 9.41
CA GLY A 146 -4.45 -9.00 8.99
C GLY A 146 -4.22 -10.27 9.77
N TYR A 147 -3.06 -10.86 9.58
CA TYR A 147 -2.65 -12.09 10.26
C TYR A 147 -1.71 -11.76 11.41
N VAL A 148 -1.92 -12.40 12.55
CA VAL A 148 -0.98 -12.26 13.67
C VAL A 148 0.23 -13.13 13.40
N VAL A 149 1.39 -12.50 13.31
CA VAL A 149 2.67 -13.15 13.07
C VAL A 149 3.59 -12.95 14.27
N ARG A 150 4.45 -13.93 14.55
CA ARG A 150 5.45 -13.82 15.60
C ARG A 150 6.80 -13.47 14.99
N ILE A 151 7.28 -12.26 15.29
CA ILE A 151 8.58 -11.78 14.84
C ILE A 151 9.40 -11.39 16.08
N LYS A 152 10.58 -11.99 16.27
CA LYS A 152 11.48 -11.71 17.42
C LYS A 152 10.78 -11.75 18.78
N LYS A 153 9.93 -12.74 19.02
CA LYS A 153 9.12 -12.95 20.24
C LYS A 153 7.89 -12.04 20.38
N ASP A 154 7.70 -11.02 19.58
CA ASP A 154 6.53 -10.14 19.59
C ASP A 154 5.43 -10.61 18.63
N HIS A 155 4.18 -10.41 19.04
CA HIS A 155 3.02 -10.57 18.16
C HIS A 155 2.79 -9.27 17.41
N LYS A 156 2.91 -9.34 16.08
CA LYS A 156 2.70 -8.24 15.15
C LYS A 156 1.54 -8.56 14.22
N LEU A 157 0.82 -7.55 13.77
CA LEU A 157 -0.18 -7.72 12.70
C LEU A 157 0.52 -7.58 11.35
N TYR A 158 0.37 -8.59 10.50
CA TYR A 158 0.81 -8.57 9.12
C TYR A 158 -0.38 -8.21 8.23
N VAL A 159 -0.32 -7.05 7.61
CA VAL A 159 -1.32 -6.53 6.67
C VAL A 159 -0.70 -6.56 5.28
N SER A 160 -1.38 -7.11 4.30
CA SER A 160 -0.84 -7.22 2.95
C SER A 160 -1.86 -6.87 1.88
N ILE A 161 -1.35 -6.38 0.76
CA ILE A 161 -2.03 -6.39 -0.52
C ILE A 161 -1.47 -7.58 -1.29
N LYS A 162 -2.32 -8.55 -1.54
CA LYS A 162 -1.91 -9.86 -2.09
C LYS A 162 -1.13 -9.71 -3.40
N GLY A 163 0.05 -10.32 -3.42
CA GLY A 163 0.93 -10.32 -4.59
C GLY A 163 1.70 -9.02 -4.82
N LEU A 164 1.59 -8.04 -3.92
CA LEU A 164 2.17 -6.71 -4.12
C LEU A 164 3.12 -6.31 -2.98
N CYS A 165 2.58 -6.06 -1.80
CA CYS A 165 3.33 -5.50 -0.67
C CYS A 165 2.71 -5.89 0.66
N ALA A 166 3.41 -5.57 1.73
CA ALA A 166 2.92 -5.79 3.07
C ALA A 166 3.48 -4.77 4.06
N VAL A 167 2.84 -4.70 5.22
CA VAL A 167 3.32 -3.95 6.39
C VAL A 167 3.13 -4.79 7.64
N THR A 168 4.11 -4.81 8.53
CA THR A 168 3.94 -5.32 9.90
C THR A 168 3.88 -4.17 10.88
N THR A 169 3.01 -4.31 11.87
CA THR A 169 2.89 -3.32 12.94
C THR A 169 3.93 -3.58 14.03
N GLY A 170 4.03 -2.65 14.98
CA GLY A 170 4.61 -2.94 16.29
C GLY A 170 3.73 -3.92 17.09
N TYR A 171 4.03 -4.06 18.38
CA TYR A 171 3.22 -4.88 19.28
C TYR A 171 1.77 -4.36 19.36
N ILE A 172 0.81 -5.28 19.28
CA ILE A 172 -0.61 -4.99 19.52
C ILE A 172 -1.09 -5.80 20.73
N PRO A 173 -1.72 -5.17 21.73
CA PRO A 173 -2.31 -5.88 22.85
C PRO A 173 -3.37 -6.89 22.38
N LYS A 174 -3.36 -8.10 22.92
CA LYS A 174 -4.34 -9.15 22.57
C LYS A 174 -5.78 -8.70 22.75
N ALA A 175 -6.05 -7.84 23.76
CA ALA A 175 -7.37 -7.29 24.00
C ALA A 175 -7.92 -6.46 22.84
N TYR A 176 -7.04 -5.92 21.99
CA TYR A 176 -7.41 -5.13 20.82
C TYR A 176 -7.65 -5.98 19.56
N LEU A 177 -7.45 -7.29 19.64
CA LEU A 177 -7.55 -8.21 18.52
C LEU A 177 -8.83 -9.05 18.62
N GLN A 178 -9.68 -8.93 17.60
CA GLN A 178 -10.86 -9.78 17.42
C GLN A 178 -10.61 -10.73 16.25
N LYS A 179 -10.72 -12.04 16.50
CA LYS A 179 -10.65 -13.04 15.42
C LYS A 179 -11.87 -12.88 14.49
N ILE A 180 -11.63 -12.90 13.18
CA ILE A 180 -12.65 -12.73 12.13
C ILE A 180 -12.70 -13.89 11.13
N GLU A 181 -11.64 -14.67 11.01
CA GLU A 181 -11.56 -15.91 10.20
C GLU A 181 -10.64 -16.93 10.88
#